data_c7f0be4d60d29f8b16cfaab9b70d2d1e
#
_entry.id   c7f0be4d60d29f8b16cfaab9b70d2d1e
#
_cell.length_a   1.000
_cell.length_b   1.000
_cell.length_c   1.000
_cell.angle_alpha   90.00
_cell.angle_beta   90.00
_cell.angle_gamma   90.00
#
_symmetry.space_group_name_H-M   'P 1'
#
loop_
_entity.id
_entity.type
_entity.pdbx_description
1 polymer ?
#
loop_
_entity_poly.entity_id
_entity_poly.type
_entity_poly.pdbx_seq_one_letter_code
_entity_poly.pdbx_strand_id
1 'polypeptide(L)'
;RNNLESGSRNGKQIYTSISYENENEYTKYQLIPFGKLEMGITQFSDYTDFGVVSNNVESHERLTFKTGNISAGLKFDNILYLNDDTISRNGFIEYIYDLTPNIDHYLKNHIDNTTIKKTINTHSLHNVKGNIGFEYISSDGRTIAFNYERFQSLNKSGHKDSLLIKFGSVKKQNANFDVIYDPINNNNTKVSYLKQMGNFNLKLNSNYSLFNKIPDYGANLEIFGTF
;
A
#
# COMPACT_ATOMS: atom_id res chain seq x y z
N ARG A 1 6.52 17.43 27.79
CA ARG A 1 5.05 17.60 27.84
C ARG A 1 4.58 17.68 26.39
N ASN A 2 3.88 16.66 25.94
CA ASN A 2 3.27 16.67 24.60
C ASN A 2 2.03 17.52 24.67
N ASN A 3 2.05 18.68 24.01
CA ASN A 3 0.84 19.45 23.75
C ASN A 3 0.02 18.66 22.72
N LEU A 4 -1.07 18.06 23.14
CA LEU A 4 -2.02 17.41 22.25
C LEU A 4 -2.87 18.51 21.61
N GLU A 5 -2.57 18.81 20.35
CA GLU A 5 -3.45 19.58 19.49
C GLU A 5 -4.43 18.60 18.85
N SER A 6 -5.70 18.88 18.87
CA SER A 6 -6.73 18.03 18.26
C SER A 6 -7.57 18.83 17.29
N GLY A 7 -7.67 18.34 16.08
CA GLY A 7 -8.54 18.87 15.04
C GLY A 7 -9.12 17.73 14.21
N SER A 8 -10.32 17.90 13.67
CA SER A 8 -10.91 16.96 12.71
C SER A 8 -11.03 17.61 11.34
N ARG A 9 -10.65 16.90 10.29
CA ARG A 9 -10.68 17.39 8.92
C ARG A 9 -11.41 16.42 8.02
N ASN A 10 -12.40 16.90 7.29
CA ASN A 10 -13.08 16.12 6.28
C ASN A 10 -12.36 16.24 4.93
N GLY A 11 -12.27 15.12 4.20
CA GLY A 11 -11.67 15.06 2.88
C GLY A 11 -12.59 14.39 1.86
N LYS A 12 -12.49 14.86 0.62
CA LYS A 12 -13.12 14.24 -0.57
C LYS A 12 -12.05 13.98 -1.60
N GLN A 13 -12.12 12.84 -2.26
CA GLN A 13 -11.18 12.46 -3.30
C GLN A 13 -11.91 11.91 -4.52
N ILE A 14 -11.45 12.33 -5.70
CA ILE A 14 -11.80 11.74 -6.98
C ILE A 14 -10.49 11.25 -7.59
N TYR A 15 -10.49 10.01 -8.01
CA TYR A 15 -9.33 9.36 -8.62
C TYR A 15 -9.73 8.63 -9.88
N THR A 16 -8.89 8.70 -10.91
CA THR A 16 -9.03 7.95 -12.16
C THR A 16 -7.69 7.36 -12.57
N SER A 17 -7.74 6.17 -13.15
CA SER A 17 -6.57 5.49 -13.69
C SER A 17 -6.93 4.86 -15.03
N ILE A 18 -6.02 5.01 -16.00
CA ILE A 18 -6.09 4.34 -17.30
C ILE A 18 -4.79 3.56 -17.44
N SER A 19 -4.88 2.27 -17.72
CA SER A 19 -3.73 1.41 -17.96
C SER A 19 -3.88 0.65 -19.27
N TYR A 20 -2.74 0.40 -19.89
CA TYR A 20 -2.62 -0.44 -21.06
C TYR A 20 -1.52 -1.47 -20.79
N GLU A 21 -1.81 -2.73 -21.08
CA GLU A 21 -0.90 -3.86 -20.97
C GLU A 21 -0.93 -4.65 -22.30
N ASN A 22 0.23 -5.07 -22.76
CA ASN A 22 0.35 -5.90 -23.95
C ASN A 22 0.98 -7.24 -23.56
N GLU A 23 0.17 -8.28 -23.55
CA GLU A 23 0.61 -9.62 -23.19
C GLU A 23 1.28 -10.29 -24.42
N ASN A 24 2.58 -10.54 -24.30
CA ASN A 24 3.33 -11.34 -25.25
C ASN A 24 3.68 -12.67 -24.62
N GLU A 25 3.06 -13.73 -25.10
CA GLU A 25 3.33 -15.10 -24.65
C GLU A 25 4.58 -15.66 -25.34
N TYR A 26 5.62 -15.89 -24.55
CA TYR A 26 6.75 -16.75 -24.94
C TYR A 26 6.62 -18.08 -24.20
N THR A 27 6.97 -19.17 -24.83
CA THR A 27 6.70 -20.56 -24.40
C THR A 27 7.09 -20.93 -22.95
N LYS A 28 7.86 -20.12 -22.24
CA LYS A 28 8.29 -20.37 -20.86
C LYS A 28 8.14 -19.20 -19.92
N TYR A 29 7.90 -18.00 -20.44
CA TYR A 29 7.76 -16.79 -19.64
C TYR A 29 6.95 -15.75 -20.40
N GLN A 30 6.23 -14.93 -19.66
CA GLN A 30 5.51 -13.79 -20.19
C GLN A 30 6.28 -12.52 -19.88
N LEU A 31 6.44 -11.67 -20.90
CA LEU A 31 6.92 -10.30 -20.75
C LEU A 31 5.80 -9.36 -21.15
N ILE A 32 5.35 -8.53 -20.21
CA ILE A 32 4.17 -7.69 -20.37
C ILE A 32 4.60 -6.22 -20.24
N PRO A 33 4.88 -5.52 -21.35
CA PRO A 33 5.04 -4.08 -21.31
C PRO A 33 3.72 -3.42 -20.94
N PHE A 34 3.79 -2.41 -20.09
CA PHE A 34 2.62 -1.68 -19.64
C PHE A 34 2.89 -0.18 -19.57
N GLY A 35 1.80 0.59 -19.70
CA GLY A 35 1.78 2.02 -19.46
C GLY A 35 0.57 2.38 -18.62
N LYS A 36 0.69 3.41 -17.77
CA LYS A 36 -0.37 3.82 -16.87
C LYS A 36 -0.39 5.33 -16.72
N LEU A 37 -1.58 5.91 -16.73
CA LEU A 37 -1.85 7.30 -16.41
C LEU A 37 -2.79 7.33 -15.20
N GLU A 38 -2.38 8.04 -14.16
CA GLU A 38 -3.18 8.21 -12.94
C GLU A 38 -3.38 9.70 -12.68
N MET A 39 -4.59 10.08 -12.31
CA MET A 39 -4.95 11.43 -11.95
C MET A 39 -5.86 11.43 -10.73
N GLY A 40 -5.67 12.38 -9.83
CA GLY A 40 -6.46 12.53 -8.64
C GLY A 40 -6.65 13.98 -8.25
N ILE A 41 -7.79 14.27 -7.64
CA ILE A 41 -8.06 15.53 -6.97
C ILE A 41 -8.53 15.19 -5.56
N THR A 42 -7.78 15.65 -4.57
CA THR A 42 -8.14 15.51 -3.17
C THR A 42 -8.39 16.91 -2.59
N GLN A 43 -9.52 17.08 -1.96
CA GLN A 43 -9.90 18.32 -1.30
C GLN A 43 -10.13 18.06 0.18
N PHE A 44 -9.46 18.83 1.02
CA PHE A 44 -9.69 18.86 2.46
C PHE A 44 -10.43 20.14 2.84
N SER A 45 -11.39 20.04 3.74
CA SER A 45 -12.06 21.22 4.32
C SER A 45 -11.06 22.07 5.12
N ASP A 46 -11.40 23.31 5.32
CA ASP A 46 -10.80 24.15 6.35
C ASP A 46 -11.05 23.56 7.74
N TYR A 47 -10.16 23.80 8.65
CA TYR A 47 -10.33 23.43 10.05
C TYR A 47 -9.49 24.34 10.95
N THR A 48 -9.87 24.41 12.22
CA THR A 48 -9.17 25.19 13.22
C THR A 48 -8.70 24.27 14.33
N ASP A 49 -7.41 24.35 14.66
CA ASP A 49 -6.85 23.65 15.80
C ASP A 49 -7.07 24.43 17.08
N PHE A 50 -7.51 23.74 18.12
CA PHE A 50 -7.63 24.29 19.46
C PHE A 50 -6.56 23.67 20.35
N GLY A 51 -5.53 24.44 20.68
CA GLY A 51 -4.51 24.03 21.65
C GLY A 51 -5.01 24.14 23.08
N VAL A 52 -4.85 23.11 23.88
CA VAL A 52 -5.31 23.07 25.29
C VAL A 52 -4.42 23.92 26.22
N VAL A 53 -3.22 24.31 25.81
CA VAL A 53 -2.19 24.94 26.68
C VAL A 53 -1.69 26.28 26.18
N SER A 54 -1.87 26.60 24.92
CA SER A 54 -1.53 27.91 24.36
C SER A 54 -2.80 28.50 23.73
N ASN A 55 -3.03 29.79 23.97
CA ASN A 55 -4.08 30.52 23.25
C ASN A 55 -3.81 30.61 21.73
N ASN A 56 -2.91 29.80 21.20
CA ASN A 56 -2.63 29.71 19.77
C ASN A 56 -3.75 28.95 19.08
N VAL A 57 -4.58 29.71 18.40
CA VAL A 57 -5.60 29.19 17.49
C VAL A 57 -5.02 29.28 16.08
N GLU A 58 -4.74 28.14 15.47
CA GLU A 58 -4.29 28.06 14.08
C GLU A 58 -5.43 27.59 13.20
N SER A 59 -5.75 28.35 12.15
CA SER A 59 -6.68 27.90 11.13
C SER A 59 -5.94 27.49 9.86
N HIS A 60 -6.40 26.36 9.34
CA HIS A 60 -5.93 25.77 8.12
C HIS A 60 -6.95 26.01 7.02
N GLU A 61 -6.55 26.69 5.97
CA GLU A 61 -7.44 26.92 4.84
C GLU A 61 -7.76 25.60 4.11
N ARG A 62 -8.85 25.64 3.34
CA ARG A 62 -9.19 24.57 2.41
C ARG A 62 -8.00 24.24 1.52
N LEU A 63 -7.67 22.97 1.45
CA LEU A 63 -6.53 22.48 0.69
C LEU A 63 -6.99 21.59 -0.44
N THR A 64 -6.57 21.90 -1.66
CA THR A 64 -6.87 21.10 -2.84
C THR A 64 -5.55 20.61 -3.45
N PHE A 65 -5.40 19.30 -3.50
CA PHE A 65 -4.29 18.62 -4.16
C PHE A 65 -4.74 18.10 -5.51
N LYS A 66 -3.97 18.40 -6.53
CA LYS A 66 -4.07 17.75 -7.83
C LYS A 66 -2.86 16.84 -7.94
N THR A 67 -3.10 15.55 -8.06
CA THR A 67 -2.04 14.55 -8.23
C THR A 67 -2.15 13.95 -9.61
N GLY A 68 -1.03 13.60 -10.18
CA GLY A 68 -1.00 12.88 -11.44
C GLY A 68 0.34 12.21 -11.62
N ASN A 69 0.35 11.04 -12.21
CA ASN A 69 1.57 10.40 -12.65
C ASN A 69 1.38 9.68 -13.99
N ILE A 70 2.46 9.59 -14.74
CA ILE A 70 2.57 8.75 -15.91
C ILE A 70 3.64 7.73 -15.60
N SER A 71 3.34 6.47 -15.87
CA SER A 71 4.32 5.42 -15.70
C SER A 71 4.35 4.47 -16.88
N ALA A 72 5.51 3.84 -17.05
CA ALA A 72 5.72 2.78 -18.01
C ALA A 72 6.66 1.74 -17.41
N GLY A 73 6.45 0.50 -17.77
CA GLY A 73 7.23 -0.59 -17.18
C GLY A 73 7.14 -1.89 -17.96
N LEU A 74 7.78 -2.88 -17.37
CA LEU A 74 7.82 -4.24 -17.86
C LEU A 74 7.53 -5.18 -16.70
N LYS A 75 6.53 -6.04 -16.84
CA LYS A 75 6.28 -7.17 -15.94
C LYS A 75 6.84 -8.43 -16.53
N PHE A 76 7.23 -9.36 -15.70
CA PHE A 76 7.52 -10.71 -16.10
C PHE A 76 6.80 -11.70 -15.20
N ASP A 77 6.32 -12.78 -15.80
CA ASP A 77 5.70 -13.90 -15.12
C ASP A 77 6.24 -15.21 -15.71
N ASN A 78 6.50 -16.16 -14.83
CA ASN A 78 6.94 -17.48 -15.21
C ASN A 78 6.45 -18.53 -14.24
N ILE A 79 5.82 -19.58 -14.76
CA ILE A 79 5.34 -20.71 -13.98
C ILE A 79 6.08 -21.95 -14.43
N LEU A 80 6.66 -22.65 -13.46
CA LEU A 80 7.33 -23.94 -13.65
C LEU A 80 6.54 -25.03 -12.92
N TYR A 81 6.31 -26.12 -13.59
CA TYR A 81 5.72 -27.32 -13.01
C TYR A 81 6.84 -28.33 -12.76
N LEU A 82 6.99 -28.77 -11.52
CA LEU A 82 7.95 -29.77 -11.09
C LEU A 82 7.14 -30.95 -10.54
N ASN A 83 6.85 -31.94 -11.40
CA ASN A 83 5.89 -33.01 -11.12
C ASN A 83 4.52 -32.40 -10.75
N ASP A 84 4.08 -32.59 -9.49
CA ASP A 84 2.81 -32.09 -8.99
C ASP A 84 2.96 -30.74 -8.25
N ASP A 85 4.19 -30.21 -8.13
CA ASP A 85 4.48 -28.95 -7.47
C ASP A 85 4.53 -27.81 -8.49
N THR A 86 4.24 -26.59 -8.03
CA THR A 86 4.27 -25.40 -8.87
C THR A 86 5.20 -24.35 -8.29
N ILE A 87 6.04 -23.77 -9.13
CA ILE A 87 6.87 -22.61 -8.80
C ILE A 87 6.45 -21.45 -9.69
N SER A 88 5.98 -20.38 -9.09
CA SER A 88 5.69 -19.11 -9.76
C SER A 88 6.79 -18.09 -9.44
N ARG A 89 7.26 -17.41 -10.46
CA ARG A 89 8.21 -16.30 -10.36
C ARG A 89 7.64 -15.12 -11.11
N ASN A 90 7.54 -13.98 -10.45
CA ASN A 90 7.01 -12.77 -11.05
C ASN A 90 7.82 -11.56 -10.62
N GLY A 91 7.62 -10.48 -11.32
CA GLY A 91 8.20 -9.20 -10.96
C GLY A 91 7.89 -8.13 -11.98
N PHE A 92 8.27 -6.92 -11.63
CA PHE A 92 8.17 -5.80 -12.56
C PHE A 92 9.24 -4.74 -12.27
N ILE A 93 9.50 -3.94 -13.27
CA ILE A 93 10.19 -2.66 -13.15
C ILE A 93 9.31 -1.58 -13.79
N GLU A 94 9.11 -0.48 -13.08
CA GLU A 94 8.24 0.63 -13.48
C GLU A 94 8.99 1.94 -13.28
N TYR A 95 9.02 2.77 -14.30
CA TYR A 95 9.45 4.16 -14.21
C TYR A 95 8.22 5.03 -14.06
N ILE A 96 8.24 5.95 -13.09
CA ILE A 96 7.12 6.80 -12.73
C ILE A 96 7.56 8.26 -12.82
N TYR A 97 6.85 9.03 -13.61
CA TYR A 97 6.98 10.48 -13.70
C TYR A 97 5.84 11.15 -12.96
N ASP A 98 6.17 11.84 -11.86
CA ASP A 98 5.19 12.56 -11.04
C ASP A 98 4.94 13.95 -11.62
N LEU A 99 3.69 14.24 -11.94
CA LEU A 99 3.25 15.50 -12.55
C LEU A 99 2.95 16.58 -11.48
N THR A 100 2.93 16.24 -10.21
CA THR A 100 2.53 17.15 -9.12
C THR A 100 3.54 17.19 -7.96
N PRO A 101 4.71 17.77 -8.16
CA PRO A 101 5.81 17.67 -7.19
C PRO A 101 5.66 18.55 -5.95
N ASN A 102 4.92 19.65 -6.02
CA ASN A 102 4.86 20.65 -4.93
C ASN A 102 3.42 21.03 -4.58
N ILE A 103 3.14 21.14 -3.29
CA ILE A 103 1.85 21.52 -2.76
C ILE A 103 2.04 22.67 -1.77
N ASP A 104 1.38 23.80 -2.02
CA ASP A 104 1.39 24.93 -1.12
C ASP A 104 0.23 24.83 -0.11
N HIS A 105 0.56 24.96 1.14
CA HIS A 105 -0.39 24.98 2.25
C HIS A 105 -0.23 26.28 3.04
N TYR A 106 -1.35 26.94 3.32
CA TYR A 106 -1.39 28.18 4.06
C TYR A 106 -1.94 27.95 5.47
N LEU A 107 -1.21 28.43 6.46
CA LEU A 107 -1.52 28.39 7.88
C LEU A 107 -1.74 29.82 8.34
N LYS A 108 -2.88 30.11 8.95
CA LYS A 108 -3.16 31.43 9.53
C LYS A 108 -3.15 31.33 11.05
N ASN A 109 -2.24 32.09 11.66
CA ASN A 109 -2.22 32.26 13.11
C ASN A 109 -3.16 33.42 13.49
N HIS A 110 -4.10 33.16 14.38
CA HIS A 110 -5.11 34.16 14.80
C HIS A 110 -4.63 35.17 15.85
N ILE A 111 -3.48 34.89 16.51
CA ILE A 111 -2.96 35.78 17.55
C ILE A 111 -2.27 36.99 16.93
N ASP A 112 -1.35 36.73 16.01
CA ASP A 112 -0.56 37.78 15.35
C ASP A 112 -1.04 38.12 13.94
N ASN A 113 -2.14 37.47 13.50
CA ASN A 113 -2.75 37.63 12.19
C ASN A 113 -1.76 37.35 11.03
N THR A 114 -0.73 36.53 11.28
CA THR A 114 0.25 36.15 10.26
C THR A 114 -0.25 34.97 9.44
N THR A 115 0.12 34.94 8.17
CA THR A 115 -0.13 33.81 7.28
C THR A 115 1.20 33.21 6.88
N ILE A 116 1.39 31.94 7.21
CA ILE A 116 2.59 31.17 6.88
C ILE A 116 2.28 30.29 5.68
N LYS A 117 3.04 30.45 4.61
CA LYS A 117 3.03 29.53 3.47
C LYS A 117 4.00 28.40 3.72
N LYS A 118 3.51 27.16 3.75
CA LYS A 118 4.32 25.94 3.84
C LYS A 118 4.25 25.17 2.52
N THR A 119 5.35 25.06 1.82
CA THR A 119 5.43 24.23 0.62
C THR A 119 5.81 22.81 1.00
N ILE A 120 4.95 21.86 0.70
CA ILE A 120 5.18 20.44 0.91
C ILE A 120 5.77 19.87 -0.39
N ASN A 121 7.06 19.56 -0.35
CA ASN A 121 7.73 18.84 -1.43
C ASN A 121 7.46 17.35 -1.26
N THR A 122 6.45 16.85 -1.92
CA THR A 122 5.94 15.51 -1.67
C THR A 122 6.82 14.41 -2.23
N HIS A 123 7.31 14.55 -3.46
CA HIS A 123 8.01 13.46 -4.14
C HIS A 123 9.08 13.97 -5.10
N SER A 124 9.91 13.07 -5.57
CA SER A 124 10.78 13.28 -6.72
C SER A 124 9.93 13.24 -8.00
N LEU A 125 10.25 14.07 -8.97
CA LEU A 125 9.63 14.01 -10.30
C LEU A 125 9.85 12.65 -10.98
N HIS A 126 10.99 12.04 -10.73
CA HIS A 126 11.42 10.81 -11.36
C HIS A 126 11.62 9.72 -10.32
N ASN A 127 10.91 8.63 -10.48
CA ASN A 127 10.94 7.51 -9.55
C ASN A 127 11.02 6.19 -10.32
N VAL A 128 11.58 5.19 -9.67
CA VAL A 128 11.59 3.81 -10.15
C VAL A 128 10.99 2.92 -9.07
N LYS A 129 10.12 2.04 -9.48
CA LYS A 129 9.53 1.00 -8.64
C LYS A 129 9.89 -0.36 -9.22
N GLY A 130 10.36 -1.27 -8.39
CA GLY A 130 10.67 -2.64 -8.78
C GLY A 130 10.13 -3.63 -7.78
N ASN A 131 9.72 -4.79 -8.27
CA ASN A 131 9.22 -5.89 -7.49
C ASN A 131 9.81 -7.20 -7.98
N ILE A 132 10.07 -8.13 -7.05
CA ILE A 132 10.44 -9.52 -7.34
C ILE A 132 9.62 -10.40 -6.40
N GLY A 133 8.90 -11.35 -6.98
CA GLY A 133 8.08 -12.33 -6.29
C GLY A 133 8.49 -13.77 -6.63
N PHE A 134 8.33 -14.62 -5.66
CA PHE A 134 8.51 -16.06 -5.76
C PHE A 134 7.42 -16.76 -4.95
N GLU A 135 6.79 -17.78 -5.51
CA GLU A 135 5.82 -18.62 -4.80
C GLU A 135 6.04 -20.08 -5.16
N TYR A 136 6.14 -20.90 -4.15
CA TYR A 136 6.16 -22.36 -4.27
C TYR A 136 4.88 -22.92 -3.69
N ILE A 137 4.21 -23.76 -4.44
CA ILE A 137 3.01 -24.50 -4.04
C ILE A 137 3.29 -25.98 -4.22
N SER A 138 3.30 -26.71 -3.11
CA SER A 138 3.49 -28.17 -3.13
C SER A 138 2.20 -28.90 -3.52
N SER A 139 2.32 -30.13 -3.97
CA SER A 139 1.20 -31.02 -4.34
C SER A 139 0.21 -31.27 -3.20
N ASP A 140 0.65 -31.16 -1.94
CA ASP A 140 -0.21 -31.25 -0.76
C ASP A 140 -0.89 -29.90 -0.37
N GLY A 141 -0.67 -28.84 -1.16
CA GLY A 141 -1.27 -27.54 -1.00
C GLY A 141 -0.58 -26.61 0.00
N ARG A 142 0.65 -26.91 0.41
CA ARG A 142 1.45 -25.98 1.20
C ARG A 142 2.02 -24.89 0.29
N THR A 143 2.03 -23.66 0.77
CA THR A 143 2.53 -22.51 0.03
C THR A 143 3.61 -21.81 0.82
N ILE A 144 4.69 -21.44 0.15
CA ILE A 144 5.71 -20.52 0.63
C ILE A 144 5.86 -19.44 -0.43
N ALA A 145 5.67 -18.18 -0.06
CA ALA A 145 5.86 -17.07 -0.98
C ALA A 145 6.75 -15.99 -0.37
N PHE A 146 7.48 -15.34 -1.24
CA PHE A 146 8.35 -14.23 -0.95
C PHE A 146 8.07 -13.12 -1.97
N ASN A 147 7.93 -11.88 -1.49
CA ASN A 147 7.73 -10.72 -2.36
C ASN A 147 8.53 -9.54 -1.81
N TYR A 148 9.44 -9.01 -2.61
CA TYR A 148 10.20 -7.81 -2.29
C TYR A 148 9.86 -6.71 -3.28
N GLU A 149 9.55 -5.53 -2.76
CA GLU A 149 9.27 -4.34 -3.55
C GLU A 149 10.18 -3.20 -3.08
N ARG A 150 10.74 -2.45 -4.02
CA ARG A 150 11.48 -1.23 -3.76
C ARG A 150 10.93 -0.09 -4.61
N PHE A 151 10.67 1.04 -3.94
CA PHE A 151 10.42 2.32 -4.56
C PHE A 151 11.63 3.21 -4.33
N GLN A 152 12.19 3.80 -5.38
CA GLN A 152 13.38 4.63 -5.33
C GLN A 152 13.13 5.96 -6.03
N SER A 153 13.33 7.07 -5.32
CA SER A 153 13.39 8.40 -5.93
C SER A 153 14.73 8.60 -6.63
N LEU A 154 14.71 9.11 -7.87
CA LEU A 154 15.94 9.32 -8.66
C LEU A 154 16.56 10.71 -8.44
N ASN A 155 15.73 11.72 -8.13
CA ASN A 155 16.17 13.11 -7.97
C ASN A 155 16.36 13.52 -6.50
N LYS A 156 15.96 12.68 -5.56
CA LYS A 156 16.13 12.91 -4.11
C LYS A 156 16.65 11.65 -3.46
N SER A 157 17.38 11.82 -2.37
CA SER A 157 17.76 10.68 -1.53
C SER A 157 16.49 10.16 -0.82
N GLY A 158 15.97 9.05 -1.25
CA GLY A 158 14.82 8.42 -0.60
C GLY A 158 14.45 7.12 -1.29
N HIS A 159 14.22 6.12 -0.49
CA HIS A 159 13.68 4.83 -0.93
C HIS A 159 12.71 4.28 0.10
N LYS A 160 11.84 3.44 -0.35
CA LYS A 160 10.93 2.66 0.50
C LYS A 160 11.02 1.22 0.05
N ASP A 161 11.31 0.35 1.00
CA ASP A 161 11.36 -1.10 0.78
C ASP A 161 10.15 -1.77 1.45
N SER A 162 9.69 -2.85 0.87
CA SER A 162 8.67 -3.74 1.43
C SER A 162 9.09 -5.18 1.17
N LEU A 163 9.00 -6.00 2.19
CA LEU A 163 9.28 -7.43 2.10
C LEU A 163 8.11 -8.18 2.74
N LEU A 164 7.50 -9.08 1.98
CA LEU A 164 6.44 -9.94 2.46
C LEU A 164 6.89 -11.40 2.35
N ILE A 165 6.75 -12.12 3.44
CA ILE A 165 6.98 -13.56 3.49
C ILE A 165 5.64 -14.20 3.88
N LYS A 166 5.15 -15.10 3.05
CA LYS A 166 3.88 -15.80 3.25
C LYS A 166 4.14 -17.28 3.42
N PHE A 167 3.52 -17.86 4.44
CA PHE A 167 3.38 -19.29 4.64
C PHE A 167 1.90 -19.61 4.62
N GLY A 168 1.50 -20.59 3.82
CA GLY A 168 0.10 -20.92 3.69
C GLY A 168 -0.13 -22.41 3.53
N SER A 169 -1.35 -22.83 3.69
CA SER A 169 -1.81 -24.18 3.40
C SER A 169 -3.23 -24.11 2.85
N VAL A 170 -3.40 -24.59 1.61
CA VAL A 170 -4.71 -24.80 1.01
C VAL A 170 -5.03 -26.28 1.18
N LYS A 171 -5.70 -26.65 2.27
CA LYS A 171 -6.16 -28.04 2.44
C LYS A 171 -7.33 -28.31 1.49
N LYS A 172 -7.38 -29.53 0.94
CA LYS A 172 -8.47 -30.05 0.07
C LYS A 172 -9.89 -29.96 0.66
N GLN A 173 -10.06 -29.52 1.92
CA GLN A 173 -11.34 -29.41 2.64
C GLN A 173 -11.74 -27.97 2.90
N ASN A 174 -11.77 -27.13 1.86
CA ASN A 174 -12.33 -25.78 1.91
C ASN A 174 -11.79 -24.89 3.06
N ALA A 175 -10.54 -25.09 3.47
CA ALA A 175 -9.90 -24.29 4.51
C ALA A 175 -8.54 -23.77 4.02
N ASN A 176 -8.33 -22.47 4.13
CA ASN A 176 -7.07 -21.78 3.81
C ASN A 176 -6.50 -21.18 5.09
N PHE A 177 -5.22 -21.35 5.28
CA PHE A 177 -4.47 -20.73 6.36
C PHE A 177 -3.28 -19.98 5.78
N ASP A 178 -3.13 -18.72 6.13
CA ASP A 178 -2.04 -17.87 5.68
C ASP A 178 -1.40 -17.13 6.85
N VAL A 179 -0.08 -17.09 6.87
CA VAL A 179 0.71 -16.21 7.74
C VAL A 179 1.54 -15.31 6.85
N ILE A 180 1.37 -14.02 6.98
CA ILE A 180 2.11 -13.00 6.22
C ILE A 180 2.94 -12.21 7.22
N TYR A 181 4.23 -12.14 6.99
CA TYR A 181 5.18 -11.38 7.79
C TYR A 181 5.84 -10.28 6.96
N ASP A 182 5.80 -9.04 7.48
CA ASP A 182 6.43 -7.86 6.88
C ASP A 182 7.52 -7.34 7.83
N PRO A 183 8.79 -7.75 7.63
CA PRO A 183 9.89 -7.35 8.51
C PRO A 183 10.34 -5.91 8.33
N ILE A 184 10.02 -5.26 7.23
CA ILE A 184 10.48 -3.90 6.89
C ILE A 184 9.49 -2.85 7.37
N ASN A 185 8.20 -3.08 7.15
CA ASN A 185 7.15 -2.14 7.54
C ASN A 185 6.49 -2.59 8.86
N ASN A 186 6.96 -2.03 9.97
CA ASN A 186 6.41 -2.24 11.32
C ASN A 186 6.53 -3.65 11.91
N ASN A 187 7.32 -4.55 11.32
CA ASN A 187 7.44 -5.95 11.80
C ASN A 187 6.07 -6.59 12.04
N ASN A 188 5.13 -6.34 11.17
CA ASN A 188 3.76 -6.76 11.34
C ASN A 188 3.56 -8.18 10.82
N THR A 189 2.95 -9.02 11.64
CA THR A 189 2.54 -10.38 11.29
C THR A 189 1.03 -10.41 11.18
N LYS A 190 0.52 -10.87 10.05
CA LYS A 190 -0.90 -11.13 9.82
C LYS A 190 -1.12 -12.62 9.73
N VAL A 191 -2.09 -13.12 10.47
CA VAL A 191 -2.57 -14.50 10.40
C VAL A 191 -3.99 -14.46 9.90
N SER A 192 -4.29 -15.18 8.83
CA SER A 192 -5.66 -15.35 8.34
C SER A 192 -6.02 -16.80 8.21
N TYR A 193 -7.24 -17.12 8.59
CA TYR A 193 -7.85 -18.42 8.45
C TYR A 193 -9.20 -18.26 7.78
N LEU A 194 -9.43 -18.97 6.69
CA LEU A 194 -10.70 -19.00 5.97
C LEU A 194 -11.18 -20.45 5.95
N LYS A 195 -12.42 -20.70 6.33
CA LYS A 195 -13.07 -22.00 6.23
C LYS A 195 -14.44 -21.86 5.61
N GLN A 196 -14.68 -22.63 4.55
CA GLN A 196 -16.02 -22.77 3.98
C GLN A 196 -16.81 -23.85 4.74
N MET A 197 -18.01 -23.53 5.14
CA MET A 197 -18.94 -24.40 5.85
C MET A 197 -20.32 -24.37 5.18
N GLY A 198 -20.48 -25.23 4.15
CA GLY A 198 -21.69 -25.18 3.31
C GLY A 198 -21.81 -23.86 2.55
N ASN A 199 -22.90 -23.14 2.74
CA ASN A 199 -23.13 -21.82 2.13
C ASN A 199 -22.49 -20.65 2.90
N PHE A 200 -21.79 -20.91 3.99
CA PHE A 200 -21.14 -19.90 4.81
C PHE A 200 -19.63 -20.00 4.73
N ASN A 201 -18.97 -18.86 4.88
CA ASN A 201 -17.54 -18.76 5.06
C ASN A 201 -17.25 -18.12 6.41
N LEU A 202 -16.36 -18.73 7.15
CA LEU A 202 -15.79 -18.20 8.37
C LEU A 202 -14.40 -17.68 8.07
N LYS A 203 -14.15 -16.39 8.31
CA LYS A 203 -12.83 -15.77 8.15
C LYS A 203 -12.38 -15.18 9.48
N LEU A 204 -11.24 -15.63 9.95
CA LEU A 204 -10.55 -15.08 11.12
C LEU A 204 -9.28 -14.40 10.64
N ASN A 205 -9.11 -13.15 10.99
CA ASN A 205 -7.88 -12.39 10.77
C ASN A 205 -7.34 -11.93 12.12
N SER A 206 -6.03 -12.02 12.28
CA SER A 206 -5.32 -11.44 13.43
C SER A 206 -4.08 -10.72 12.92
N ASN A 207 -3.75 -9.59 13.50
CA ASN A 207 -2.52 -8.86 13.27
C ASN A 207 -1.77 -8.66 14.58
N TYR A 208 -0.46 -8.73 14.51
CA TYR A 208 0.42 -8.53 15.66
C TYR A 208 1.74 -7.91 15.21
N SER A 209 2.15 -6.82 15.85
CA SER A 209 3.46 -6.19 15.59
C SER A 209 4.50 -6.72 16.58
N LEU A 210 5.46 -7.50 16.10
CA LEU A 210 6.39 -8.29 16.91
C LEU A 210 7.41 -7.45 17.70
N PHE A 211 7.84 -6.30 17.20
CA PHE A 211 9.01 -5.59 17.75
C PHE A 211 8.76 -4.11 18.08
N ASN A 212 7.50 -3.68 18.10
CA ASN A 212 7.18 -2.31 18.50
C ASN A 212 7.23 -2.16 20.03
N LYS A 213 7.71 -1.01 20.50
CA LYS A 213 7.71 -0.68 21.94
C LYS A 213 6.31 -0.73 22.55
N ILE A 214 5.29 -0.46 21.75
CA ILE A 214 3.88 -0.64 22.09
C ILE A 214 3.37 -1.66 21.08
N PRO A 215 3.05 -2.89 21.50
CA PRO A 215 2.53 -3.90 20.58
C PRO A 215 1.16 -3.45 20.06
N ASP A 216 1.02 -3.44 18.75
CA ASP A 216 -0.26 -3.27 18.09
C ASP A 216 -0.79 -4.66 17.72
N TYR A 217 -1.98 -4.98 18.23
CA TYR A 217 -2.64 -6.26 17.97
C TYR A 217 -4.12 -6.06 17.71
N GLY A 218 -4.65 -6.86 16.83
CA GLY A 218 -6.06 -6.86 16.51
C GLY A 218 -6.51 -8.24 16.05
N ALA A 219 -7.79 -8.52 16.24
CA ALA A 219 -8.43 -9.68 15.67
C ALA A 219 -9.80 -9.30 15.12
N ASN A 220 -10.15 -9.88 13.98
CA ASN A 220 -11.44 -9.70 13.32
C ASN A 220 -12.00 -11.06 12.92
N LEU A 221 -13.27 -11.30 13.22
CA LEU A 221 -14.03 -12.46 12.81
C LEU A 221 -15.15 -12.04 11.87
N GLU A 222 -15.15 -12.58 10.67
CA GLU A 222 -16.16 -12.33 9.65
C GLU A 222 -16.89 -13.62 9.31
N ILE A 223 -18.21 -13.56 9.26
CA ILE A 223 -19.08 -14.64 8.77
C ILE A 223 -19.87 -14.07 7.60
N PHE A 224 -19.71 -14.67 6.43
CA PHE A 224 -20.42 -14.24 5.22
C PHE A 224 -20.90 -15.44 4.41
N GLY A 225 -21.98 -15.27 3.67
CA GLY A 225 -22.58 -16.34 2.87
C GLY A 225 -23.52 -15.80 1.82
N THR A 226 -23.85 -16.65 0.86
CA THR A 226 -24.92 -16.39 -0.13
C THR A 226 -26.18 -17.13 0.32
N PHE A 227 -27.29 -16.40 0.37
CA PHE A 227 -28.62 -16.93 0.71
C PHE A 227 -29.43 -17.16 -0.55
#